data_70a221656f47f89e06380f4220e876d7
#
_entry.id   70a221656f47f89e06380f4220e876d7
#
_cell.length_a   1.000
_cell.length_b   1.000
_cell.length_c   1.000
_cell.angle_alpha   90.00
_cell.angle_beta   90.00
_cell.angle_gamma   90.00
#
_symmetry.space_group_name_H-M   'P 1'
#
loop_
_entity.id
_entity.type
_entity.pdbx_description
1 polymer ?
#
loop_
_entity_poly.entity_id
_entity_poly.type
_entity_poly.pdbx_seq_one_letter_code
_entity_poly.pdbx_strand_id
1 'polypeptide(L)'
;SKAVLPDMMEKREGKIINICSMMSELGRETVSAYAAAKGALKMLTKNIASEYGEYNIQCNGMGPGYIATAQTAPLREIQPDGSRHPFDQFIVAKTPAGRWGDPEDMVGPCVFLASHASDFVNGQILYADGGILAYIGRQPK
;
A
#
# COMPACT_ATOMS: atom_id res chain seq x y z
N SER A 1 -13.74 10.78 0.17
CA SER A 1 -14.88 9.88 -0.15
C SER A 1 -16.22 10.62 -0.03
N LYS A 2 -16.51 11.32 1.10
CA LYS A 2 -17.83 11.95 1.34
C LYS A 2 -18.32 12.83 0.18
N ALA A 3 -17.45 13.57 -0.48
CA ALA A 3 -17.82 14.49 -1.56
C ALA A 3 -18.20 13.78 -2.88
N VAL A 4 -17.71 12.57 -3.13
CA VAL A 4 -17.94 11.83 -4.39
C VAL A 4 -19.01 10.74 -4.27
N LEU A 5 -19.30 10.29 -3.05
CA LEU A 5 -20.27 9.21 -2.81
C LEU A 5 -21.69 9.51 -3.33
N PRO A 6 -22.29 10.71 -3.14
CA PRO A 6 -23.62 10.98 -3.65
C PRO A 6 -23.74 10.76 -5.17
N ASP A 7 -22.76 11.23 -5.91
CA ASP A 7 -22.67 11.11 -7.37
C ASP A 7 -22.51 9.65 -7.82
N MET A 8 -21.64 8.89 -7.12
CA MET A 8 -21.44 7.48 -7.37
C MET A 8 -22.68 6.63 -7.05
N MET A 9 -23.42 6.98 -5.98
CA MET A 9 -24.66 6.30 -5.61
C MET A 9 -25.75 6.52 -6.66
N GLU A 10 -25.91 7.75 -7.16
CA GLU A 10 -26.86 8.08 -8.21
C GLU A 10 -26.54 7.31 -9.51
N LYS A 11 -25.27 7.27 -9.90
CA LYS A 11 -24.80 6.53 -11.09
C LYS A 11 -24.81 5.02 -10.91
N ARG A 12 -24.88 4.53 -9.68
CA ARG A 12 -24.69 3.11 -9.31
C ARG A 12 -23.39 2.53 -9.86
N GLU A 13 -22.34 3.33 -9.77
CA GLU A 13 -20.99 2.98 -10.23
C GLU A 13 -19.96 3.85 -9.51
N GLY A 14 -18.90 3.21 -8.99
CA GLY A 14 -17.80 3.94 -8.38
C GLY A 14 -16.64 3.07 -7.93
N LYS A 15 -15.43 3.60 -8.07
CA LYS A 15 -14.20 2.99 -7.55
C LYS A 15 -13.49 3.98 -6.64
N ILE A 16 -13.26 3.59 -5.40
CA ILE A 16 -12.49 4.35 -4.42
C ILE A 16 -11.23 3.54 -4.09
N ILE A 17 -10.07 4.15 -4.30
CA ILE A 17 -8.78 3.53 -3.99
C ILE A 17 -8.09 4.35 -2.92
N ASN A 18 -7.98 3.81 -1.73
CA ASN A 18 -7.26 4.43 -0.63
C ASN A 18 -5.79 4.00 -0.64
N ILE A 19 -4.87 4.96 -0.51
CA ILE A 19 -3.45 4.65 -0.42
C ILE A 19 -3.12 4.27 1.02
N CYS A 20 -3.18 2.97 1.29
CA CYS A 20 -2.77 2.33 2.53
C CYS A 20 -1.24 2.23 2.63
N SER A 21 -0.74 1.27 3.35
CA SER A 21 0.68 0.98 3.51
C SER A 21 0.84 -0.43 4.07
N MET A 22 2.00 -1.04 3.91
CA MET A 22 2.37 -2.21 4.70
C MET A 22 2.29 -1.92 6.21
N MET A 23 2.44 -0.65 6.63
CA MET A 23 2.23 -0.21 8.03
C MET A 23 0.75 -0.22 8.45
N SER A 24 -0.18 -0.58 7.58
CA SER A 24 -1.55 -0.94 7.98
C SER A 24 -1.63 -2.32 8.66
N GLU A 25 -0.56 -3.12 8.57
CA GLU A 25 -0.46 -4.48 9.16
C GLU A 25 0.68 -4.60 10.17
N LEU A 26 1.81 -3.93 9.93
CA LEU A 26 3.00 -4.06 10.73
C LEU A 26 3.30 -2.79 11.53
N GLY A 27 3.88 -2.97 12.72
CA GLY A 27 4.52 -1.91 13.46
C GLY A 27 6.00 -1.79 13.10
N ARG A 28 6.54 -0.58 13.20
CA ARG A 28 7.96 -0.28 13.15
C ARG A 28 8.26 0.85 14.15
N GLU A 29 9.44 0.81 14.73
CA GLU A 29 9.92 1.89 15.60
C GLU A 29 9.81 3.26 14.91
N THR A 30 9.54 4.31 15.68
CA THR A 30 9.49 5.71 15.28
C THR A 30 8.33 6.14 14.37
N VAL A 31 7.41 5.23 13.98
CA VAL A 31 6.30 5.55 13.07
C VAL A 31 4.91 5.25 13.64
N SER A 32 4.73 5.26 14.96
CA SER A 32 3.48 4.88 15.63
C SER A 32 2.26 5.67 15.11
N ALA A 33 2.37 6.99 14.99
CA ALA A 33 1.28 7.83 14.48
C ALA A 33 0.95 7.52 13.01
N TYR A 34 1.97 7.29 12.18
CA TYR A 34 1.78 6.88 10.79
C TYR A 34 1.10 5.51 10.69
N ALA A 35 1.57 4.53 11.45
CA ALA A 35 0.98 3.19 11.47
C ALA A 35 -0.48 3.22 11.95
N ALA A 36 -0.78 3.99 13.00
CA ALA A 36 -2.15 4.20 13.48
C ALA A 36 -3.05 4.80 12.39
N ALA A 37 -2.58 5.85 11.69
CA ALA A 37 -3.32 6.47 10.59
C ALA A 37 -3.57 5.50 9.43
N LYS A 38 -2.56 4.69 9.06
CA LYS A 38 -2.69 3.71 7.97
C LYS A 38 -3.54 2.49 8.37
N GLY A 39 -3.52 2.09 9.64
CA GLY A 39 -4.44 1.10 10.20
C GLY A 39 -5.88 1.60 10.18
N ALA A 40 -6.12 2.84 10.58
CA ALA A 40 -7.43 3.48 10.51
C ALA A 40 -7.94 3.56 9.06
N LEU A 41 -7.08 3.92 8.10
CA LEU A 41 -7.45 3.99 6.68
C LEU A 41 -7.83 2.61 6.12
N LYS A 42 -7.14 1.55 6.54
CA LYS A 42 -7.52 0.16 6.22
C LYS A 42 -8.94 -0.15 6.70
N MET A 43 -9.29 0.20 7.94
CA MET A 43 -10.64 -0.02 8.47
C MET A 43 -11.67 0.86 7.81
N LEU A 44 -11.35 2.12 7.52
CA LEU A 44 -12.23 3.02 6.75
C LEU A 44 -12.55 2.45 5.35
N THR A 45 -11.55 1.87 4.68
CA THR A 45 -11.74 1.19 3.38
C THR A 45 -12.80 0.09 3.47
N LYS A 46 -12.71 -0.76 4.49
CA LYS A 46 -13.68 -1.84 4.73
C LYS A 46 -15.08 -1.31 5.04
N ASN A 47 -15.18 -0.26 5.85
CA ASN A 47 -16.47 0.32 6.20
C ASN A 47 -17.15 0.95 4.97
N ILE A 48 -16.43 1.72 4.15
CA ILE A 48 -16.99 2.28 2.91
C ILE A 48 -17.45 1.15 1.98
N ALA A 49 -16.65 0.09 1.83
CA ALA A 49 -17.01 -1.07 1.02
C ALA A 49 -18.31 -1.74 1.51
N SER A 50 -18.48 -1.86 2.83
CA SER A 50 -19.67 -2.45 3.44
C SER A 50 -20.91 -1.56 3.31
N GLU A 51 -20.75 -0.24 3.52
CA GLU A 51 -21.87 0.71 3.53
C GLU A 51 -22.40 1.00 2.11
N TYR A 52 -21.54 0.99 1.10
CA TYR A 52 -21.89 1.45 -0.27
C TYR A 52 -21.81 0.36 -1.35
N GLY A 53 -21.52 -0.88 -0.98
CA GLY A 53 -21.44 -2.00 -1.92
C GLY A 53 -22.73 -2.26 -2.69
N GLU A 54 -23.89 -2.08 -2.08
CA GLU A 54 -25.20 -2.23 -2.73
C GLU A 54 -25.45 -1.22 -3.88
N TYR A 55 -24.70 -0.11 -3.90
CA TYR A 55 -24.74 0.89 -4.97
C TYR A 55 -23.73 0.60 -6.09
N ASN A 56 -23.15 -0.61 -6.12
CA ASN A 56 -22.09 -0.97 -7.06
C ASN A 56 -20.84 -0.06 -6.92
N ILE A 57 -20.52 0.33 -5.69
CA ILE A 57 -19.33 1.11 -5.36
C ILE A 57 -18.33 0.18 -4.67
N GLN A 58 -17.14 0.02 -5.27
CA GLN A 58 -16.04 -0.71 -4.67
C GLN A 58 -15.06 0.26 -4.00
N CYS A 59 -14.74 -0.02 -2.75
CA CYS A 59 -13.72 0.70 -2.01
C CYS A 59 -12.61 -0.26 -1.61
N ASN A 60 -11.43 -0.08 -2.19
CA ASN A 60 -10.27 -0.92 -1.90
C ASN A 60 -9.06 -0.06 -1.50
N GLY A 61 -8.07 -0.70 -0.93
CA GLY A 61 -6.79 -0.09 -0.61
C GLY A 61 -5.69 -0.59 -1.52
N MET A 62 -4.75 0.28 -1.86
CA MET A 62 -3.44 -0.11 -2.36
C MET A 62 -2.44 0.08 -1.24
N GLY A 63 -1.70 -0.97 -0.89
CA GLY A 63 -0.73 -0.99 0.21
C GLY A 63 0.70 -1.13 -0.31
N PRO A 64 1.39 0.00 -0.63
CA PRO A 64 2.78 -0.05 -1.03
C PRO A 64 3.69 -0.55 0.09
N GLY A 65 4.75 -1.28 -0.30
CA GLY A 65 5.93 -1.48 0.53
C GLY A 65 6.83 -0.24 0.55
N TYR A 66 8.14 -0.46 0.54
CA TYR A 66 9.11 0.62 0.45
C TYR A 66 9.37 0.98 -1.01
N ILE A 67 8.99 2.20 -1.40
CA ILE A 67 9.08 2.68 -2.77
C ILE A 67 10.17 3.73 -2.90
N ALA A 68 10.97 3.61 -3.95
CA ALA A 68 12.06 4.52 -4.30
C ALA A 68 11.50 5.81 -4.90
N THR A 69 11.35 6.83 -4.05
CA THR A 69 10.86 8.16 -4.43
C THR A 69 11.87 9.23 -4.03
N ALA A 70 11.63 10.47 -4.41
CA ALA A 70 12.43 11.61 -3.95
C ALA A 70 12.40 11.72 -2.41
N GLN A 71 11.26 11.47 -1.77
CA GLN A 71 11.12 11.51 -0.32
C GLN A 71 11.98 10.45 0.39
N THR A 72 12.20 9.29 -0.20
CA THR A 72 12.99 8.20 0.36
C THR A 72 14.44 8.20 -0.12
N ALA A 73 14.85 9.13 -0.99
CA ALA A 73 16.20 9.21 -1.53
C ALA A 73 17.29 9.28 -0.44
N PRO A 74 17.16 10.11 0.63
CA PRO A 74 18.17 10.16 1.69
C PRO A 74 18.42 8.83 2.39
N LEU A 75 17.43 7.93 2.42
CA LEU A 75 17.55 6.61 3.05
C LEU A 75 18.24 5.57 2.15
N ARG A 76 18.59 5.94 0.92
CA ARG A 76 19.20 5.10 -0.11
C ARG A 76 20.52 5.65 -0.64
N GLU A 77 21.02 6.75 -0.07
CA GLU A 77 22.28 7.37 -0.46
C GLU A 77 23.46 6.44 -0.18
N ILE A 78 24.39 6.38 -1.13
CA ILE A 78 25.67 5.68 -0.92
C ILE A 78 26.46 6.51 0.09
N GLN A 79 27.00 5.82 1.09
CA GLN A 79 27.78 6.43 2.14
C GLN A 79 29.19 6.83 1.63
N PRO A 80 29.92 7.71 2.32
CA PRO A 80 31.25 8.14 1.90
C PRO A 80 32.29 7.00 1.73
N ASP A 81 32.09 5.90 2.43
CA ASP A 81 32.92 4.68 2.33
C ASP A 81 32.51 3.75 1.18
N GLY A 82 31.54 4.14 0.36
CA GLY A 82 31.00 3.34 -0.73
C GLY A 82 29.94 2.31 -0.32
N SER A 83 29.62 2.19 0.97
CA SER A 83 28.60 1.28 1.46
C SER A 83 27.18 1.82 1.20
N ARG A 84 26.20 0.92 1.22
CA ARG A 84 24.79 1.30 1.20
C ARG A 84 24.37 1.88 2.55
N HIS A 85 23.44 2.82 2.55
CA HIS A 85 22.84 3.35 3.78
C HIS A 85 22.31 2.19 4.65
N PRO A 86 22.51 2.16 5.99
CA PRO A 86 22.07 1.06 6.85
C PRO A 86 20.59 0.72 6.72
N PHE A 87 19.75 1.76 6.57
CA PHE A 87 18.31 1.56 6.37
C PHE A 87 17.99 0.90 5.01
N ASP A 88 18.72 1.25 3.95
CA ASP A 88 18.60 0.61 2.64
C ASP A 88 18.97 -0.89 2.72
N GLN A 89 20.07 -1.22 3.40
CA GLN A 89 20.47 -2.61 3.63
C GLN A 89 19.38 -3.38 4.38
N PHE A 90 18.82 -2.76 5.43
CA PHE A 90 17.73 -3.36 6.22
C PHE A 90 16.50 -3.65 5.35
N ILE A 91 16.04 -2.68 4.56
CA ILE A 91 14.85 -2.83 3.71
C ILE A 91 15.07 -3.90 2.64
N VAL A 92 16.21 -3.89 1.96
CA VAL A 92 16.53 -4.88 0.91
C VAL A 92 16.63 -6.29 1.51
N ALA A 93 17.20 -6.44 2.72
CA ALA A 93 17.27 -7.72 3.42
C ALA A 93 15.90 -8.25 3.84
N LYS A 94 14.96 -7.37 4.17
CA LYS A 94 13.58 -7.70 4.60
C LYS A 94 12.61 -7.91 3.44
N THR A 95 12.95 -7.47 2.24
CA THR A 95 12.09 -7.59 1.07
C THR A 95 12.51 -8.80 0.23
N PRO A 96 11.66 -9.83 0.05
CA PRO A 96 12.00 -11.01 -0.77
C PRO A 96 12.44 -10.68 -2.20
N ALA A 97 11.83 -9.64 -2.80
CA ALA A 97 12.22 -9.15 -4.13
C ALA A 97 13.66 -8.59 -4.17
N GLY A 98 14.29 -8.34 -3.02
CA GLY A 98 15.71 -7.91 -2.92
C GLY A 98 15.95 -6.47 -3.37
N ARG A 99 14.89 -5.66 -3.47
CA ARG A 99 14.95 -4.25 -3.90
C ARG A 99 13.86 -3.41 -3.27
N TRP A 100 14.00 -2.10 -3.35
CA TRP A 100 12.86 -1.19 -3.21
C TRP A 100 11.94 -1.35 -4.43
N GLY A 101 10.67 -1.06 -4.24
CA GLY A 101 9.75 -0.90 -5.37
C GLY A 101 10.01 0.42 -6.09
N ASP A 102 9.67 0.47 -7.36
CA ASP A 102 9.62 1.70 -8.14
C ASP A 102 8.17 2.23 -8.18
N PRO A 103 7.93 3.52 -8.43
CA PRO A 103 6.57 4.05 -8.61
C PRO A 103 5.77 3.29 -9.66
N GLU A 104 6.43 2.80 -10.70
CA GLU A 104 5.85 2.01 -11.79
C GLU A 104 5.28 0.67 -11.32
N ASP A 105 5.84 0.08 -10.26
CA ASP A 105 5.30 -1.14 -9.66
C ASP A 105 3.87 -0.94 -9.11
N MET A 106 3.46 0.31 -8.86
CA MET A 106 2.12 0.65 -8.37
C MET A 106 1.08 0.80 -9.48
N VAL A 107 1.51 0.95 -10.74
CA VAL A 107 0.60 1.20 -11.88
C VAL A 107 -0.35 0.03 -12.10
N GLY A 108 0.17 -1.18 -12.21
CA GLY A 108 -0.64 -2.39 -12.42
C GLY A 108 -1.73 -2.59 -11.36
N PRO A 109 -1.37 -2.62 -10.06
CA PRO A 109 -2.34 -2.67 -8.96
C PRO A 109 -3.40 -1.56 -9.00
N CYS A 110 -2.99 -0.32 -9.28
CA CYS A 110 -3.90 0.81 -9.37
C CYS A 110 -4.89 0.66 -10.54
N VAL A 111 -4.41 0.31 -11.73
CA VAL A 111 -5.24 0.08 -12.92
C VAL A 111 -6.21 -1.08 -12.69
N PHE A 112 -5.75 -2.18 -12.09
CA PHE A 112 -6.62 -3.30 -11.72
C PHE A 112 -7.76 -2.84 -10.82
N LEU A 113 -7.46 -2.14 -9.71
CA LEU A 113 -8.46 -1.68 -8.76
C LEU A 113 -9.40 -0.60 -9.33
N ALA A 114 -8.97 0.15 -10.34
CA ALA A 114 -9.76 1.17 -11.01
C ALA A 114 -10.63 0.63 -12.15
N SER A 115 -10.41 -0.59 -12.60
CA SER A 115 -11.06 -1.17 -13.77
C SER A 115 -12.19 -2.13 -13.40
N HIS A 116 -12.98 -2.54 -14.40
CA HIS A 116 -14.00 -3.57 -14.27
C HIS A 116 -13.44 -4.94 -13.87
N ALA A 117 -12.15 -5.20 -14.05
CA ALA A 117 -11.51 -6.45 -13.60
C ALA A 117 -11.61 -6.65 -12.08
N SER A 118 -11.89 -5.58 -11.31
CA SER A 118 -12.05 -5.61 -9.86
C SER A 118 -13.49 -5.43 -9.37
N ASP A 119 -14.51 -5.60 -10.19
CA ASP A 119 -15.91 -5.33 -9.82
C ASP A 119 -16.42 -6.17 -8.65
N PHE A 120 -15.86 -7.36 -8.45
CA PHE A 120 -16.19 -8.21 -7.30
C PHE A 120 -15.14 -8.18 -6.18
N VAL A 121 -14.15 -7.30 -6.29
CA VAL A 121 -13.14 -7.04 -5.25
C VAL A 121 -13.55 -5.80 -4.46
N ASN A 122 -13.94 -5.98 -3.19
CA ASN A 122 -14.41 -4.89 -2.35
C ASN A 122 -13.92 -5.03 -0.91
N GLY A 123 -13.48 -3.96 -0.29
CA GLY A 123 -12.97 -3.93 1.07
C GLY A 123 -11.57 -4.55 1.25
N GLN A 124 -10.86 -4.84 0.16
CA GLN A 124 -9.54 -5.49 0.20
C GLN A 124 -8.41 -4.46 0.19
N ILE A 125 -7.28 -4.86 0.76
CA ILE A 125 -6.03 -4.10 0.60
C ILE A 125 -5.10 -4.95 -0.26
N LEU A 126 -4.81 -4.45 -1.46
CA LEU A 126 -3.85 -5.08 -2.37
C LEU A 126 -2.45 -4.56 -2.04
N TYR A 127 -1.64 -5.41 -1.42
CA TYR A 127 -0.26 -5.09 -1.08
C TYR A 127 0.66 -5.31 -2.28
N ALA A 128 1.39 -4.25 -2.65
CA ALA A 128 2.45 -4.27 -3.65
C ALA A 128 3.76 -3.90 -2.94
N ASP A 129 4.37 -4.87 -2.29
CA ASP A 129 5.40 -4.68 -1.27
C ASP A 129 6.66 -5.54 -1.49
N GLY A 130 6.79 -6.19 -2.64
CA GLY A 130 7.90 -7.09 -2.93
C GLY A 130 7.97 -8.33 -2.03
N GLY A 131 6.86 -8.64 -1.33
CA GLY A 131 6.70 -9.80 -0.46
C GLY A 131 7.14 -9.57 0.99
N ILE A 132 7.37 -8.33 1.41
CA ILE A 132 7.83 -8.05 2.79
C ILE A 132 6.82 -8.50 3.86
N LEU A 133 5.51 -8.45 3.58
CA LEU A 133 4.47 -8.96 4.47
C LEU A 133 4.33 -10.49 4.45
N ALA A 134 4.90 -11.15 3.43
CA ALA A 134 4.67 -12.56 3.19
C ALA A 134 5.71 -13.48 3.84
N TYR A 135 6.77 -12.92 4.48
CA TYR A 135 7.84 -13.79 4.93
C TYR A 135 8.49 -13.35 6.25
N ILE A 136 9.01 -14.32 6.98
CA ILE A 136 9.61 -14.11 8.30
C ILE A 136 11.09 -13.67 8.25
N GLY A 137 11.77 -13.91 7.15
CA GLY A 137 13.21 -13.61 6.99
C GLY A 137 13.96 -14.74 6.29
N ARG A 138 15.22 -14.47 5.93
CA ARG A 138 16.11 -15.46 5.31
C ARG A 138 16.70 -16.39 6.37
N GLN A 139 16.77 -17.67 6.03
CA GLN A 139 17.55 -18.62 6.84
C GLN A 139 19.03 -18.25 6.81
N PRO A 140 19.75 -18.39 7.93
CA PRO A 140 21.20 -18.38 7.93
C PRO A 140 21.72 -19.47 6.97
N LYS A 141 22.75 -19.12 6.19
CA LYS A 141 23.48 -20.10 5.35
C LYS A 141 24.55 -20.75 6.15
#